data_728307c22a832b1af46c6ed106210a64
#
_entry.id   728307c22a832b1af46c6ed106210a64
#
_cell.length_a   1.000
_cell.length_b   1.000
_cell.length_c   1.000
_cell.angle_alpha   90.00
_cell.angle_beta   90.00
_cell.angle_gamma   90.00
#
_symmetry.space_group_name_H-M   'P 1'
#
loop_
_entity.id
_entity.type
_entity.pdbx_description
1 polymer ?
#
loop_
_entity_poly.entity_id
_entity_poly.type
_entity_poly.pdbx_seq_one_letter_code
_entity_poly.pdbx_strand_id
1 'polypeptide(L)'
;EIYDHAPADVRDGLIHALLSAEYSSAASNLMSCLAMQGDDKAMETLLELERNPRPWRKGLYVDPSSYAQIGGWTFDKEGQKIQLNFDTCYPMVKGTAGEKSPVRIGRAREDTCPHCGGRMVDMLVLDGRDERLKFLGLDGILTATCCPSCVGFLKGPAFNSFTLDGGVEVFPSEL
;
A
#
# COMPACT_ATOMS: atom_id res chain seq x y z
N GLU A 1 -11.41 -4.26 15.08
CA GLU A 1 -11.36 -5.34 14.06
C GLU A 1 -11.43 -6.70 14.75
N ILE A 2 -11.99 -7.74 14.05
CA ILE A 2 -12.36 -9.04 14.72
C ILE A 2 -11.15 -9.75 15.34
N TYR A 3 -9.97 -9.63 14.74
CA TYR A 3 -8.74 -10.30 15.21
C TYR A 3 -7.78 -9.38 15.95
N ASP A 4 -8.03 -8.09 15.96
CA ASP A 4 -7.23 -7.13 16.71
C ASP A 4 -7.39 -7.41 18.20
N HIS A 5 -6.27 -7.61 18.89
CA HIS A 5 -6.23 -8.05 20.29
C HIS A 5 -6.94 -9.40 20.58
N ALA A 6 -7.09 -10.28 19.58
CA ALA A 6 -7.65 -11.60 19.80
C ALA A 6 -6.83 -12.38 20.87
N PRO A 7 -7.49 -13.22 21.70
CA PRO A 7 -6.81 -14.04 22.70
C PRO A 7 -5.73 -14.96 22.08
N ALA A 8 -4.70 -15.29 22.87
CA ALA A 8 -3.56 -16.09 22.41
C ALA A 8 -3.96 -17.49 21.91
N ASP A 9 -5.00 -18.09 22.47
CA ASP A 9 -5.53 -19.39 22.04
C ASP A 9 -6.16 -19.33 20.64
N VAL A 10 -6.83 -18.21 20.30
CA VAL A 10 -7.35 -17.97 18.93
C VAL A 10 -6.20 -17.87 17.95
N ARG A 11 -5.16 -17.09 18.26
CA ARG A 11 -3.94 -17.00 17.45
C ARG A 11 -3.30 -18.37 17.25
N ASP A 12 -3.10 -19.10 18.31
CA ASP A 12 -2.45 -20.43 18.28
C ASP A 12 -3.28 -21.43 17.46
N GLY A 13 -4.60 -21.34 17.53
CA GLY A 13 -5.52 -22.07 16.67
C GLY A 13 -5.35 -21.71 15.18
N LEU A 14 -5.23 -20.42 14.87
CA LEU A 14 -4.97 -19.95 13.50
C LEU A 14 -3.61 -20.45 12.97
N ILE A 15 -2.56 -20.42 13.79
CA ILE A 15 -1.23 -20.94 13.43
C ILE A 15 -1.32 -22.44 13.16
N HIS A 16 -1.97 -23.20 14.04
CA HIS A 16 -2.13 -24.65 13.85
C HIS A 16 -2.87 -24.95 12.55
N ALA A 17 -3.96 -24.26 12.27
CA ALA A 17 -4.73 -24.41 11.03
C ALA A 17 -3.89 -24.05 9.79
N LEU A 18 -3.09 -22.97 9.87
CA LEU A 18 -2.20 -22.54 8.79
C LEU A 18 -1.12 -23.58 8.47
N LEU A 19 -0.49 -24.13 9.51
CA LEU A 19 0.53 -25.17 9.34
C LEU A 19 -0.03 -26.47 8.79
N SER A 20 -1.32 -26.74 8.98
CA SER A 20 -2.05 -27.90 8.50
C SER A 20 -2.80 -27.65 7.19
N ALA A 21 -2.73 -26.43 6.63
CA ALA A 21 -3.43 -26.08 5.41
C ALA A 21 -2.92 -26.90 4.22
N GLU A 22 -3.83 -27.37 3.38
CA GLU A 22 -3.52 -28.13 2.17
C GLU A 22 -3.52 -27.24 0.92
N TYR A 23 -4.26 -26.13 0.94
CA TYR A 23 -4.48 -25.26 -0.21
C TYR A 23 -4.02 -23.84 0.05
N SER A 24 -3.49 -23.18 -0.97
CA SER A 24 -3.02 -21.80 -0.92
C SER A 24 -4.11 -20.79 -0.54
N SER A 25 -5.35 -21.00 -0.96
CA SER A 25 -6.48 -20.12 -0.61
C SER A 25 -6.79 -20.14 0.89
N ALA A 26 -6.78 -21.32 1.52
CA ALA A 26 -6.96 -21.45 2.97
C ALA A 26 -5.78 -20.80 3.71
N ALA A 27 -4.55 -21.05 3.28
CA ALA A 27 -3.35 -20.47 3.85
C ALA A 27 -3.35 -18.94 3.76
N SER A 28 -3.75 -18.38 2.60
CA SER A 28 -3.87 -16.94 2.38
C SER A 28 -4.83 -16.27 3.38
N ASN A 29 -6.01 -16.85 3.57
CA ASN A 29 -6.99 -16.32 4.51
C ASN A 29 -6.48 -16.38 5.96
N LEU A 30 -5.85 -17.48 6.36
CA LEU A 30 -5.30 -17.65 7.71
C LEU A 30 -4.14 -16.68 7.98
N MET A 31 -3.25 -16.46 7.00
CA MET A 31 -2.19 -15.44 7.12
C MET A 31 -2.78 -14.04 7.21
N SER A 32 -3.86 -13.72 6.50
CA SER A 32 -4.57 -12.45 6.63
C SER A 32 -5.10 -12.24 8.05
N CYS A 33 -5.70 -13.28 8.65
CA CYS A 33 -6.19 -13.22 10.04
C CYS A 33 -5.03 -13.02 11.05
N LEU A 34 -3.92 -13.74 10.87
CA LEU A 34 -2.73 -13.59 11.70
C LEU A 34 -2.10 -12.19 11.56
N ALA A 35 -2.07 -11.65 10.34
CA ALA A 35 -1.57 -10.30 10.10
C ALA A 35 -2.41 -9.24 10.83
N MET A 36 -3.74 -9.38 10.85
CA MET A 36 -4.63 -8.50 11.61
C MET A 36 -4.43 -8.60 13.11
N GLN A 37 -4.09 -9.78 13.63
CA GLN A 37 -3.77 -9.96 15.03
C GLN A 37 -2.40 -9.37 15.38
N GLY A 38 -1.38 -9.58 14.54
CA GLY A 38 -0.13 -8.81 14.46
C GLY A 38 0.76 -8.80 15.69
N ASP A 39 0.66 -9.79 16.59
CA ASP A 39 1.58 -9.95 17.72
C ASP A 39 2.91 -10.61 17.29
N ASP A 40 3.86 -10.68 18.22
CA ASP A 40 5.21 -11.20 17.95
C ASP A 40 5.19 -12.63 17.40
N LYS A 41 4.30 -13.48 17.90
CA LYS A 41 4.19 -14.88 17.44
C LYS A 41 3.59 -14.98 16.03
N ALA A 42 2.64 -14.12 15.68
CA ALA A 42 2.13 -14.01 14.30
C ALA A 42 3.24 -13.53 13.36
N MET A 43 4.06 -12.55 13.79
CA MET A 43 5.21 -12.07 13.03
C MET A 43 6.24 -13.19 12.79
N GLU A 44 6.66 -13.87 13.85
CA GLU A 44 7.60 -14.99 13.76
C GLU A 44 7.08 -16.09 12.81
N THR A 45 5.78 -16.38 12.89
CA THR A 45 5.15 -17.39 12.01
C THR A 45 5.24 -17.01 10.54
N LEU A 46 4.95 -15.74 10.19
CA LEU A 46 5.03 -15.28 8.79
C LEU A 46 6.47 -15.34 8.26
N LEU A 47 7.47 -14.92 9.05
CA LEU A 47 8.89 -15.01 8.68
C LEU A 47 9.36 -16.47 8.58
N GLU A 48 8.91 -17.35 9.47
CA GLU A 48 9.26 -18.76 9.43
C GLU A 48 8.73 -19.45 8.17
N LEU A 49 7.53 -19.09 7.71
CA LEU A 49 6.96 -19.61 6.48
C LEU A 49 7.71 -19.17 5.20
N GLU A 50 8.46 -18.07 5.25
CA GLU A 50 9.38 -17.70 4.17
C GLU A 50 10.64 -18.55 4.17
N ARG A 51 11.21 -18.79 5.36
CA ARG A 51 12.44 -19.59 5.53
C ARG A 51 12.19 -21.07 5.26
N ASN A 52 11.01 -21.56 5.69
CA ASN A 52 10.60 -22.96 5.60
C ASN A 52 9.24 -23.07 4.85
N PRO A 53 9.23 -22.88 3.53
CA PRO A 53 8.01 -22.82 2.74
C PRO A 53 7.24 -24.13 2.74
N ARG A 54 5.93 -24.03 2.92
CA ARG A 54 5.00 -25.17 2.85
C ARG A 54 4.61 -25.48 1.39
N PRO A 55 4.09 -26.68 1.11
CA PRO A 55 3.71 -27.09 -0.26
C PRO A 55 2.78 -26.09 -0.97
N TRP A 56 1.84 -25.47 -0.25
CA TRP A 56 0.90 -24.50 -0.78
C TRP A 56 1.53 -23.14 -1.15
N ARG A 57 2.80 -22.89 -0.76
CA ARG A 57 3.51 -21.63 -1.09
C ARG A 57 3.52 -21.33 -2.59
N LYS A 58 3.62 -22.35 -3.43
CA LYS A 58 3.65 -22.22 -4.90
C LYS A 58 2.37 -21.60 -5.47
N GLY A 59 1.26 -21.69 -4.77
CA GLY A 59 -0.02 -21.10 -5.17
C GLY A 59 -0.30 -19.73 -4.62
N LEU A 60 0.63 -19.09 -3.89
CA LEU A 60 0.51 -17.73 -3.41
C LEU A 60 1.08 -16.74 -4.43
N TYR A 61 0.41 -15.58 -4.56
CA TYR A 61 0.87 -14.47 -5.41
C TYR A 61 1.98 -13.64 -4.78
N VAL A 62 2.03 -13.59 -3.43
CA VAL A 62 2.98 -12.80 -2.66
C VAL A 62 3.63 -13.64 -1.57
N ASP A 63 4.74 -13.17 -1.02
CA ASP A 63 5.43 -13.83 0.07
C ASP A 63 4.64 -13.76 1.38
N PRO A 64 4.79 -14.74 2.30
CA PRO A 64 4.09 -14.75 3.58
C PRO A 64 4.23 -13.45 4.38
N SER A 65 5.42 -12.85 4.42
CA SER A 65 5.66 -11.57 5.11
C SER A 65 4.86 -10.41 4.55
N SER A 66 4.53 -10.44 3.24
CA SER A 66 3.73 -9.40 2.59
C SER A 66 2.30 -9.33 3.13
N TYR A 67 1.78 -10.40 3.72
CA TYR A 67 0.46 -10.39 4.37
C TYR A 67 0.40 -9.46 5.58
N ALA A 68 1.53 -9.14 6.20
CA ALA A 68 1.64 -8.17 7.28
C ALA A 68 0.96 -6.84 6.97
N GLN A 69 1.01 -6.40 5.71
CA GLN A 69 0.41 -5.15 5.24
C GLN A 69 -1.12 -5.11 5.42
N ILE A 70 -1.79 -6.26 5.44
CA ILE A 70 -3.24 -6.36 5.72
C ILE A 70 -3.54 -5.94 7.17
N GLY A 71 -2.61 -6.21 8.09
CA GLY A 71 -2.67 -5.77 9.49
C GLY A 71 -2.17 -4.34 9.73
N GLY A 72 -1.80 -3.60 8.66
CA GLY A 72 -1.28 -2.23 8.77
C GLY A 72 0.17 -2.14 9.26
N TRP A 73 0.96 -3.17 9.07
CA TRP A 73 2.37 -3.22 9.45
C TRP A 73 3.20 -3.98 8.40
N THR A 74 4.52 -3.89 8.49
CA THR A 74 5.46 -4.63 7.64
C THR A 74 6.74 -4.95 8.41
N PHE A 75 7.72 -5.54 7.73
CA PHE A 75 9.03 -5.81 8.28
C PHE A 75 10.07 -4.86 7.69
N ASP A 76 11.05 -4.45 8.49
CA ASP A 76 12.28 -3.85 7.99
C ASP A 76 13.26 -4.92 7.50
N LYS A 77 14.46 -4.49 7.10
CA LYS A 77 15.51 -5.38 6.59
C LYS A 77 16.06 -6.33 7.66
N GLU A 78 15.92 -5.95 8.92
CA GLU A 78 16.31 -6.71 10.10
C GLU A 78 15.20 -7.65 10.60
N GLY A 79 14.02 -7.61 9.98
CA GLY A 79 12.84 -8.41 10.35
C GLY A 79 12.06 -7.86 11.55
N GLN A 80 12.27 -6.57 11.87
CA GLN A 80 11.52 -5.89 12.94
C GLN A 80 10.23 -5.30 12.38
N LYS A 81 9.22 -5.17 13.24
CA LYS A 81 7.91 -4.61 12.86
C LYS A 81 7.99 -3.11 12.61
N ILE A 82 7.52 -2.69 11.43
CA ILE A 82 7.26 -1.30 11.10
C ILE A 82 5.74 -1.10 11.01
N GLN A 83 5.21 -0.17 11.79
CA GLN A 83 3.81 0.22 11.69
C GLN A 83 3.59 1.10 10.46
N LEU A 84 2.62 0.73 9.62
CA LEU A 84 2.25 1.48 8.42
C LEU A 84 1.11 2.47 8.66
N ASN A 85 0.30 2.25 9.71
CA ASN A 85 -0.78 3.14 10.08
C ASN A 85 -0.25 4.28 10.95
N PHE A 86 -0.79 5.46 10.74
CA PHE A 86 -0.48 6.64 11.54
C PHE A 86 -1.49 6.78 12.69
N ASP A 87 -1.02 7.23 13.86
CA ASP A 87 -1.85 7.50 15.03
C ASP A 87 -2.86 8.63 14.79
N THR A 88 -2.56 9.50 13.84
CA THR A 88 -3.41 10.63 13.48
C THR A 88 -3.79 10.56 12.00
N CYS A 89 -5.10 10.50 11.73
CA CYS A 89 -5.66 10.57 10.39
C CYS A 89 -6.47 11.86 10.24
N TYR A 90 -6.28 12.53 9.10
CA TYR A 90 -7.08 13.70 8.74
C TYR A 90 -8.16 13.30 7.75
N PRO A 91 -9.44 13.66 7.99
CA PRO A 91 -10.50 13.33 7.06
C PRO A 91 -10.30 14.09 5.75
N MET A 92 -10.54 13.42 4.64
CA MET A 92 -10.66 14.09 3.34
C MET A 92 -12.02 14.77 3.27
N VAL A 93 -12.01 16.06 2.95
CA VAL A 93 -13.23 16.85 2.75
C VAL A 93 -13.29 17.34 1.31
N LYS A 94 -14.49 17.54 0.80
CA LYS A 94 -14.65 18.15 -0.52
C LYS A 94 -14.17 19.58 -0.45
N GLY A 95 -13.06 19.85 -1.14
CA GLY A 95 -12.47 21.18 -1.23
C GLY A 95 -13.18 22.06 -2.25
N THR A 96 -13.06 23.37 -2.08
CA THR A 96 -13.43 24.40 -3.06
C THR A 96 -12.22 24.88 -3.83
N ALA A 97 -12.40 25.33 -5.06
CA ALA A 97 -11.33 25.93 -5.85
C ALA A 97 -10.71 27.13 -5.11
N GLY A 98 -9.39 27.11 -4.93
CA GLY A 98 -8.66 28.18 -4.22
C GLY A 98 -8.37 27.91 -2.74
N GLU A 99 -8.80 26.79 -2.19
CA GLU A 99 -8.49 26.42 -0.81
C GLU A 99 -7.01 26.06 -0.65
N LYS A 100 -6.35 26.68 0.33
CA LYS A 100 -4.93 26.43 0.66
C LYS A 100 -4.80 25.15 1.49
N SER A 101 -5.01 24.00 0.88
CA SER A 101 -4.69 22.73 1.51
C SER A 101 -3.31 22.23 1.05
N PRO A 102 -2.44 21.77 1.96
CA PRO A 102 -1.16 21.17 1.58
C PRO A 102 -1.31 19.82 0.88
N VAL A 103 -2.48 19.18 1.00
CA VAL A 103 -2.83 17.94 0.31
C VAL A 103 -4.07 18.21 -0.52
N ARG A 104 -3.99 17.91 -1.82
CA ARG A 104 -5.12 17.98 -2.74
C ARG A 104 -5.16 16.73 -3.58
N ILE A 105 -6.36 16.25 -3.89
CA ILE A 105 -6.57 15.04 -4.68
C ILE A 105 -7.65 15.27 -5.74
N GLY A 106 -7.56 14.54 -6.85
CA GLY A 106 -8.59 14.49 -7.86
C GLY A 106 -8.77 15.77 -8.68
N ARG A 107 -7.71 16.58 -8.86
CA ARG A 107 -7.78 17.80 -9.65
C ARG A 107 -7.74 17.48 -11.14
N ALA A 108 -8.78 17.85 -11.88
CA ALA A 108 -8.78 17.77 -13.35
C ALA A 108 -7.76 18.76 -13.95
N ARG A 109 -7.02 18.29 -14.95
CA ARG A 109 -6.05 19.08 -15.73
C ARG A 109 -6.64 19.46 -17.07
N GLU A 110 -6.01 20.40 -17.78
CA GLU A 110 -6.40 20.79 -19.14
C GLU A 110 -5.71 19.94 -20.22
N ASP A 111 -4.57 19.35 -19.89
CA ASP A 111 -3.83 18.47 -20.78
C ASP A 111 -4.48 17.10 -20.94
N THR A 112 -4.18 16.45 -22.06
CA THR A 112 -4.71 15.15 -22.43
C THR A 112 -3.64 14.08 -22.39
N CYS A 113 -4.05 12.86 -22.10
CA CYS A 113 -3.19 11.70 -22.12
C CYS A 113 -2.66 11.47 -23.55
N PRO A 114 -1.34 11.39 -23.74
CA PRO A 114 -0.75 11.15 -25.05
C PRO A 114 -1.10 9.77 -25.63
N HIS A 115 -1.55 8.84 -24.79
CA HIS A 115 -1.86 7.48 -25.18
C HIS A 115 -3.33 7.32 -25.65
N CYS A 116 -4.32 7.84 -24.89
CA CYS A 116 -5.73 7.62 -25.18
C CYS A 116 -6.53 8.92 -25.48
N GLY A 117 -5.90 10.09 -25.39
CA GLY A 117 -6.56 11.39 -25.56
C GLY A 117 -7.49 11.78 -24.41
N GLY A 118 -7.65 10.94 -23.39
CA GLY A 118 -8.46 11.25 -22.20
C GLY A 118 -7.84 12.35 -21.35
N ARG A 119 -8.66 13.04 -20.54
CA ARG A 119 -8.19 14.12 -19.67
C ARG A 119 -7.30 13.58 -18.56
N MET A 120 -6.18 14.24 -18.33
CA MET A 120 -5.28 13.93 -17.21
C MET A 120 -5.84 14.46 -15.88
N VAL A 121 -5.44 13.82 -14.78
CA VAL A 121 -5.86 14.17 -13.42
C VAL A 121 -4.66 14.16 -12.50
N ASP A 122 -4.50 15.22 -11.68
CA ASP A 122 -3.61 15.19 -10.55
C ASP A 122 -4.27 14.34 -9.45
N MET A 123 -3.85 13.11 -9.32
CA MET A 123 -4.38 12.18 -8.31
C MET A 123 -4.02 12.65 -6.91
N LEU A 124 -2.82 13.19 -6.74
CA LEU A 124 -2.31 13.67 -5.48
C LEU A 124 -1.39 14.86 -5.72
N VAL A 125 -1.57 15.91 -4.93
CA VAL A 125 -0.65 17.04 -4.86
C VAL A 125 -0.29 17.24 -3.38
N LEU A 126 1.00 17.24 -3.06
CA LEU A 126 1.55 17.43 -1.72
C LEU A 126 2.45 18.68 -1.70
N ASP A 127 2.17 19.63 -0.84
CA ASP A 127 3.08 20.75 -0.58
C ASP A 127 3.94 20.42 0.66
N GLY A 128 5.13 19.86 0.43
CA GLY A 128 6.07 19.43 1.47
C GLY A 128 6.64 20.60 2.30
N ARG A 129 6.43 21.87 1.88
CA ARG A 129 6.84 23.04 2.65
C ARG A 129 5.89 23.32 3.83
N ASP A 130 4.70 22.71 3.82
CA ASP A 130 3.77 22.82 4.95
C ASP A 130 4.29 22.03 6.16
N GLU A 131 4.25 22.64 7.34
CA GLU A 131 4.77 22.05 8.58
C GLU A 131 4.17 20.66 8.89
N ARG A 132 2.90 20.44 8.52
CA ARG A 132 2.19 19.17 8.73
C ARG A 132 2.73 18.05 7.87
N LEU A 133 3.44 18.35 6.78
CA LEU A 133 3.97 17.37 5.81
C LEU A 133 5.50 17.28 5.86
N LYS A 134 6.17 17.97 6.76
CA LYS A 134 7.64 17.92 6.89
C LYS A 134 8.20 16.52 7.12
N PHE A 135 7.43 15.64 7.76
CA PHE A 135 7.83 14.24 7.97
C PHE A 135 8.06 13.46 6.67
N LEU A 136 7.54 13.95 5.54
CA LEU A 136 7.75 13.34 4.22
C LEU A 136 9.14 13.65 3.63
N GLY A 137 9.88 14.60 4.21
CA GLY A 137 11.19 15.02 3.68
C GLY A 137 11.12 15.70 2.31
N LEU A 138 9.95 16.19 1.90
CA LEU A 138 9.75 16.91 0.63
C LEU A 138 10.07 18.39 0.80
N ASP A 139 10.94 18.91 -0.05
CA ASP A 139 11.28 20.34 -0.13
C ASP A 139 10.69 20.97 -1.40
N GLY A 140 9.36 21.02 -1.48
CA GLY A 140 8.65 21.50 -2.68
C GLY A 140 7.26 20.93 -2.81
N ILE A 141 6.73 20.97 -4.04
CA ILE A 141 5.42 20.41 -4.37
C ILE A 141 5.63 19.12 -5.16
N LEU A 142 5.12 18.02 -4.64
CA LEU A 142 5.03 16.78 -5.37
C LEU A 142 3.64 16.64 -6.00
N THR A 143 3.58 16.40 -7.32
CA THR A 143 2.33 16.16 -8.04
C THR A 143 2.37 14.78 -8.69
N ALA A 144 1.46 13.90 -8.28
CA ALA A 144 1.25 12.60 -8.92
C ALA A 144 0.11 12.72 -9.93
N THR A 145 0.45 12.69 -11.22
CA THR A 145 -0.51 12.82 -12.32
C THR A 145 -0.74 11.46 -12.98
N CYS A 146 -1.97 11.17 -13.35
CA CYS A 146 -2.27 9.99 -14.15
C CYS A 146 -3.43 10.24 -15.12
N CYS A 147 -3.58 9.32 -16.08
CA CYS A 147 -4.79 9.19 -16.87
C CYS A 147 -5.70 8.14 -16.24
N PRO A 148 -6.89 8.50 -15.72
CA PRO A 148 -7.77 7.53 -15.06
C PRO A 148 -8.21 6.38 -15.99
N SER A 149 -8.29 6.66 -17.31
CA SER A 149 -8.66 5.65 -18.30
C SER A 149 -7.56 4.64 -18.57
N CYS A 150 -6.28 5.04 -18.46
CA CYS A 150 -5.15 4.17 -18.77
C CYS A 150 -4.61 3.43 -17.54
N VAL A 151 -4.66 4.02 -16.34
CA VAL A 151 -4.03 3.47 -15.14
C VAL A 151 -4.50 2.06 -14.77
N GLY A 152 -5.74 1.71 -15.13
CA GLY A 152 -6.32 0.38 -14.88
C GLY A 152 -6.09 -0.66 -15.98
N PHE A 153 -5.53 -0.26 -17.14
CA PHE A 153 -5.45 -1.12 -18.34
C PHE A 153 -4.03 -1.29 -18.88
N LEU A 154 -3.05 -0.62 -18.30
CA LEU A 154 -1.66 -0.76 -18.74
C LEU A 154 -1.14 -2.14 -18.33
N LYS A 155 -0.64 -2.90 -19.29
CA LYS A 155 0.10 -4.14 -19.05
C LYS A 155 1.50 -3.77 -18.56
N GLY A 156 1.72 -3.83 -17.27
CA GLY A 156 2.99 -3.51 -16.64
C GLY A 156 2.90 -2.27 -15.74
N PRO A 157 3.95 -1.99 -14.98
CA PRO A 157 3.98 -0.85 -14.09
C PRO A 157 3.98 0.45 -14.91
N ALA A 158 2.97 1.29 -14.71
CA ALA A 158 2.95 2.65 -15.21
C ALA A 158 3.88 3.48 -14.31
N PHE A 159 5.08 3.76 -14.81
CA PHE A 159 6.02 4.63 -14.11
C PHE A 159 5.92 6.05 -14.65
N ASN A 160 5.84 7.00 -13.74
CA ASN A 160 6.01 8.40 -14.03
C ASN A 160 7.21 8.91 -13.23
N SER A 161 8.06 9.73 -13.83
CA SER A 161 9.01 10.51 -13.05
C SER A 161 8.33 11.79 -12.58
N PHE A 162 8.68 12.22 -11.38
CA PHE A 162 8.15 13.43 -10.75
C PHE A 162 9.32 14.32 -10.37
N THR A 163 9.15 15.62 -10.61
CA THR A 163 10.04 16.64 -10.04
C THR A 163 9.37 17.30 -8.84
N LEU A 164 10.16 17.80 -7.91
CA LEU A 164 9.63 18.45 -6.68
C LEU A 164 8.85 19.73 -6.97
N ASP A 165 9.06 20.34 -8.13
CA ASP A 165 8.31 21.51 -8.63
C ASP A 165 6.98 21.12 -9.34
N GLY A 166 6.65 19.84 -9.38
CA GLY A 166 5.41 19.33 -9.96
C GLY A 166 5.47 18.94 -11.43
N GLY A 167 6.66 18.89 -12.02
CA GLY A 167 6.86 18.30 -13.35
C GLY A 167 6.55 16.81 -13.33
N VAL A 168 5.87 16.32 -14.36
CA VAL A 168 5.58 14.90 -14.56
C VAL A 168 6.01 14.48 -15.94
N GLU A 169 6.86 13.48 -16.04
CA GLU A 169 7.18 12.80 -17.27
C GLU A 169 6.55 11.41 -17.25
N VAL A 170 5.62 11.18 -18.17
CA VAL A 170 4.94 9.90 -18.33
C VAL A 170 5.80 9.02 -19.24
N PHE A 171 6.32 7.92 -18.73
CA PHE A 171 6.98 6.93 -19.56
C PHE A 171 5.92 6.10 -20.28
N PRO A 172 5.91 6.10 -21.63
CA PRO A 172 5.05 5.20 -22.36
C PRO A 172 5.47 3.77 -22.01
N SER A 173 4.54 2.98 -21.47
CA SER A 173 4.75 1.54 -21.42
C SER A 173 4.85 1.04 -22.85
N GLU A 174 5.90 0.33 -23.19
CA GLU A 174 5.93 -0.44 -24.44
C GLU A 174 4.75 -1.41 -24.41
N LEU A 175 3.78 -1.18 -25.28
CA LEU A 175 2.60 -2.04 -25.46
C LEU A 175 2.98 -3.29 -26.26
#